data_fc84b8bca4da043315f73917793bafe2
#
_entry.id   fc84b8bca4da043315f73917793bafe2
#
_cell.length_a   1.000
_cell.length_b   1.000
_cell.length_c   1.000
_cell.angle_alpha   90.00
_cell.angle_beta   90.00
_cell.angle_gamma   90.00
#
_symmetry.space_group_name_H-M   'P 1'
#
loop_
_entity.id
_entity.type
_entity.pdbx_description
1 polymer ?
#
loop_
_entity_poly.entity_id
_entity_poly.type
_entity_poly.pdbx_seq_one_letter_code
_entity_poly.pdbx_strand_id
1 'polypeptide(L)'
;MSTTIYSEPDLHQSATSLKLPVWASVSVIIPCYNEERFIGKALGNLAEQYPSEDYEIIVVDGMSDDHTRGVVGEFQQSHPELSIRLLDNPERNIPHALNFGIAAARGEIIARMDAHAAPSGDYIRRCVEVLGEGNAAVVGMPCRVRPGADTAIARAIAIAVSHPFGIGDAKYRLEAKGNEQEDVDTVAFACFSKSLWSELGGFDERLLTNEDYDFNYRVRARGERVILDRLAHCDYFARPTLAKLASQYFRYGRWKARMIRARPRSLKLRQLVAPAFVASIALLAAAGFWRSIAWAALAPELATYLAAAIFFACQATRKQREPFSAMLLLPFVFFTIHFSWGTSFLWGLITPRGNK
;
A
#
# COMPACT_ATOMS: atom_id res chain seq x y z
N MET A 1 -16.71 4.78 35.13
CA MET A 1 -16.05 4.14 33.97
C MET A 1 -17.18 3.60 33.10
N SER A 2 -17.61 4.36 32.10
CA SER A 2 -18.69 3.98 31.19
C SER A 2 -18.09 3.40 29.91
N THR A 3 -18.30 2.11 29.73
CA THR A 3 -17.88 1.38 28.52
C THR A 3 -18.91 1.62 27.45
N THR A 4 -18.68 2.57 26.57
CA THR A 4 -19.50 2.77 25.38
C THR A 4 -19.25 1.63 24.40
N ILE A 5 -20.15 0.66 24.38
CA ILE A 5 -20.19 -0.41 23.38
C ILE A 5 -20.73 0.25 22.11
N TYR A 6 -19.85 0.42 21.09
CA TYR A 6 -20.30 0.79 19.75
C TYR A 6 -21.05 -0.41 19.15
N SER A 7 -22.36 -0.30 19.03
CA SER A 7 -23.18 -1.18 18.21
C SER A 7 -22.75 -1.05 16.75
N GLU A 8 -22.53 -2.20 16.08
CA GLU A 8 -22.34 -2.25 14.62
C GLU A 8 -23.60 -1.66 13.95
N PRO A 9 -23.45 -0.74 12.98
CA PRO A 9 -24.60 -0.27 12.21
C PRO A 9 -25.16 -1.40 11.34
N ASP A 10 -26.47 -1.53 11.28
CA ASP A 10 -27.22 -2.46 10.42
C ASP A 10 -26.84 -2.24 8.94
N LEU A 11 -26.18 -3.24 8.34
CA LEU A 11 -25.53 -3.18 7.01
C LEU A 11 -26.45 -3.61 5.85
N HIS A 12 -27.77 -3.51 5.99
CA HIS A 12 -28.73 -3.90 4.95
C HIS A 12 -29.43 -2.70 4.29
N GLN A 13 -28.67 -1.72 3.78
CA GLN A 13 -29.21 -0.83 2.75
C GLN A 13 -28.50 -1.12 1.44
N SER A 14 -29.28 -1.56 0.45
CA SER A 14 -28.83 -1.82 -0.91
C SER A 14 -28.21 -0.55 -1.49
N ALA A 15 -26.90 -0.59 -1.78
CA ALA A 15 -26.20 0.48 -2.44
C ALA A 15 -26.76 0.65 -3.85
N THR A 16 -27.35 1.78 -4.12
CA THR A 16 -27.70 2.21 -5.48
C THR A 16 -26.40 2.52 -6.19
N SER A 17 -26.00 1.67 -7.15
CA SER A 17 -24.87 1.92 -8.03
C SER A 17 -25.07 3.27 -8.74
N LEU A 18 -24.35 4.28 -8.31
CA LEU A 18 -24.25 5.57 -9.00
C LEU A 18 -23.54 5.36 -10.32
N LYS A 19 -24.28 5.37 -11.43
CA LYS A 19 -23.66 5.49 -12.75
C LYS A 19 -23.06 6.87 -12.85
N LEU A 20 -21.75 6.96 -12.79
CA LEU A 20 -21.03 8.21 -13.00
C LEU A 20 -21.14 8.63 -14.48
N PRO A 21 -21.25 9.93 -14.79
CA PRO A 21 -21.18 10.41 -16.16
C PRO A 21 -19.85 10.02 -16.80
N VAL A 22 -19.83 9.92 -18.11
CA VAL A 22 -18.65 9.53 -18.92
C VAL A 22 -17.43 10.45 -18.64
N TRP A 23 -17.67 11.65 -18.11
CA TRP A 23 -16.67 12.67 -17.76
C TRP A 23 -16.97 13.22 -16.36
N ALA A 24 -16.63 12.44 -15.33
CA ALA A 24 -16.73 12.92 -13.96
C ALA A 24 -15.51 13.79 -13.62
N SER A 25 -15.70 14.85 -12.83
CA SER A 25 -14.59 15.66 -12.36
C SER A 25 -13.69 14.90 -11.38
N VAL A 26 -12.37 15.06 -11.52
CA VAL A 26 -11.36 14.31 -10.76
C VAL A 26 -10.48 15.22 -9.92
N SER A 27 -10.28 14.88 -8.66
CA SER A 27 -9.26 15.47 -7.80
C SER A 27 -8.20 14.43 -7.44
N VAL A 28 -6.96 14.68 -7.81
CA VAL A 28 -5.80 13.87 -7.36
C VAL A 28 -5.29 14.40 -6.04
N ILE A 29 -5.19 13.53 -5.04
CA ILE A 29 -4.71 13.88 -3.70
C ILE A 29 -3.32 13.28 -3.50
N ILE A 30 -2.33 14.13 -3.23
CA ILE A 30 -0.93 13.76 -3.06
C ILE A 30 -0.47 14.14 -1.65
N PRO A 31 -0.46 13.19 -0.68
CA PRO A 31 0.24 13.39 0.58
C PRO A 31 1.74 13.55 0.32
N CYS A 32 2.36 14.59 0.86
CA CYS A 32 3.75 14.92 0.57
C CYS A 32 4.49 15.34 1.85
N TYR A 33 5.73 14.89 2.02
CA TYR A 33 6.64 15.36 3.06
C TYR A 33 8.10 15.07 2.67
N ASN A 34 8.89 16.12 2.45
CA ASN A 34 10.30 16.03 2.05
C ASN A 34 10.51 15.17 0.79
N GLU A 35 9.85 15.56 -0.30
CA GLU A 35 9.85 14.84 -1.59
C GLU A 35 10.41 15.70 -2.74
N GLU A 36 11.33 16.66 -2.45
CA GLU A 36 11.90 17.60 -3.45
C GLU A 36 12.43 16.91 -4.71
N ARG A 37 12.94 15.66 -4.56
CA ARG A 37 13.54 14.89 -5.66
C ARG A 37 12.51 14.22 -6.57
N PHE A 38 11.28 14.06 -6.10
CA PHE A 38 10.29 13.22 -6.78
C PHE A 38 9.02 13.97 -7.17
N ILE A 39 8.61 14.97 -6.38
CA ILE A 39 7.31 15.65 -6.55
C ILE A 39 7.16 16.29 -7.93
N GLY A 40 8.19 16.94 -8.46
CA GLY A 40 8.13 17.55 -9.80
C GLY A 40 7.86 16.53 -10.89
N LYS A 41 8.51 15.35 -10.81
CA LYS A 41 8.27 14.24 -11.75
C LYS A 41 6.87 13.65 -11.58
N ALA A 42 6.39 13.50 -10.34
CA ALA A 42 5.04 13.01 -10.07
C ALA A 42 3.99 13.96 -10.66
N LEU A 43 4.14 15.27 -10.47
CA LEU A 43 3.26 16.28 -11.06
C LEU A 43 3.29 16.23 -12.59
N GLY A 44 4.48 16.11 -13.22
CA GLY A 44 4.60 15.95 -14.67
C GLY A 44 3.90 14.69 -15.19
N ASN A 45 4.00 13.56 -14.49
CA ASN A 45 3.30 12.33 -14.87
C ASN A 45 1.77 12.45 -14.72
N LEU A 46 1.28 13.37 -13.89
CA LEU A 46 -0.15 13.56 -13.62
C LEU A 46 -0.76 14.66 -14.50
N ALA A 47 0.06 15.57 -15.05
CA ALA A 47 -0.41 16.76 -15.78
C ALA A 47 -1.31 16.42 -16.99
N GLU A 48 -1.06 15.29 -17.67
CA GLU A 48 -1.74 14.90 -18.90
C GLU A 48 -2.69 13.70 -18.72
N GLN A 49 -3.04 13.34 -17.49
CA GLN A 49 -3.84 12.15 -17.20
C GLN A 49 -5.34 12.31 -17.49
N TYR A 50 -5.83 13.55 -17.50
CA TYR A 50 -7.25 13.87 -17.63
C TYR A 50 -7.46 15.28 -18.21
N PRO A 51 -8.60 15.60 -18.85
CA PRO A 51 -8.89 16.95 -19.34
C PRO A 51 -8.81 18.02 -18.23
N SER A 52 -8.17 19.16 -18.51
CA SER A 52 -7.82 20.16 -17.50
C SER A 52 -9.02 20.86 -16.84
N GLU A 53 -10.13 21.02 -17.57
CA GLU A 53 -11.35 21.66 -17.06
C GLU A 53 -12.04 20.88 -15.95
N ASP A 54 -11.90 19.53 -15.92
CA ASP A 54 -12.51 18.63 -14.95
C ASP A 54 -11.46 17.98 -14.03
N TYR A 55 -10.27 18.56 -13.92
CA TYR A 55 -9.13 17.96 -13.27
C TYR A 55 -8.41 18.93 -12.33
N GLU A 56 -8.17 18.52 -11.10
CA GLU A 56 -7.30 19.26 -10.18
C GLU A 56 -6.32 18.31 -9.47
N ILE A 57 -5.17 18.85 -9.08
CA ILE A 57 -4.17 18.18 -8.27
C ILE A 57 -4.03 18.92 -6.94
N ILE A 58 -4.20 18.22 -5.83
CA ILE A 58 -4.06 18.77 -4.48
C ILE A 58 -2.87 18.12 -3.81
N VAL A 59 -1.77 18.86 -3.68
CA VAL A 59 -0.61 18.46 -2.90
C VAL A 59 -0.86 18.87 -1.45
N VAL A 60 -0.83 17.87 -0.54
CA VAL A 60 -1.06 18.11 0.89
C VAL A 60 0.27 17.92 1.63
N ASP A 61 0.95 19.03 1.88
CA ASP A 61 2.31 19.07 2.38
C ASP A 61 2.36 18.96 3.91
N GLY A 62 3.08 17.97 4.41
CA GLY A 62 3.31 17.70 5.83
C GLY A 62 4.31 18.69 6.48
N MET A 63 4.31 19.94 6.09
CA MET A 63 5.26 20.97 6.55
C MET A 63 6.71 20.59 6.21
N SER A 64 6.97 20.33 4.93
CA SER A 64 8.31 20.01 4.41
C SER A 64 9.32 21.12 4.74
N ASP A 65 10.53 20.70 5.09
CA ASP A 65 11.67 21.56 5.42
C ASP A 65 12.79 21.50 4.36
N ASP A 66 12.57 20.74 3.28
CA ASP A 66 13.38 20.74 2.05
C ASP A 66 12.77 21.66 0.96
N HIS A 67 13.23 21.55 -0.28
CA HIS A 67 12.72 22.37 -1.39
C HIS A 67 11.40 21.87 -2.01
N THR A 68 10.70 20.92 -1.41
CA THR A 68 9.44 20.35 -1.94
C THR A 68 8.43 21.43 -2.33
N ARG A 69 8.16 22.38 -1.43
CA ARG A 69 7.18 23.46 -1.65
C ARG A 69 7.58 24.39 -2.80
N GLY A 70 8.90 24.65 -2.92
CA GLY A 70 9.45 25.43 -4.04
C GLY A 70 9.19 24.75 -5.38
N VAL A 71 9.49 23.45 -5.48
CA VAL A 71 9.25 22.65 -6.69
C VAL A 71 7.77 22.66 -7.09
N VAL A 72 6.85 22.52 -6.13
CA VAL A 72 5.40 22.61 -6.41
C VAL A 72 5.04 24.00 -6.93
N GLY A 73 5.55 25.09 -6.31
CA GLY A 73 5.30 26.45 -6.76
C GLY A 73 5.85 26.76 -8.16
N GLU A 74 7.05 26.28 -8.48
CA GLU A 74 7.63 26.38 -9.81
C GLU A 74 6.80 25.64 -10.86
N PHE A 75 6.31 24.45 -10.51
CA PHE A 75 5.45 23.66 -11.39
C PHE A 75 4.10 24.36 -11.65
N GLN A 76 3.47 24.94 -10.62
CA GLN A 76 2.24 25.75 -10.76
C GLN A 76 2.43 26.92 -11.71
N GLN A 77 3.57 27.63 -11.62
CA GLN A 77 3.87 28.78 -12.50
C GLN A 77 4.10 28.37 -13.96
N SER A 78 4.69 27.20 -14.18
CA SER A 78 4.97 26.70 -15.54
C SER A 78 3.78 26.00 -16.20
N HIS A 79 2.72 25.66 -15.44
CA HIS A 79 1.51 24.99 -15.94
C HIS A 79 0.25 25.72 -15.45
N PRO A 80 0.03 26.99 -15.86
CA PRO A 80 -1.10 27.81 -15.39
C PRO A 80 -2.47 27.27 -15.84
N GLU A 81 -2.50 26.38 -16.82
CA GLU A 81 -3.70 25.69 -17.31
C GLU A 81 -4.19 24.59 -16.36
N LEU A 82 -3.33 24.11 -15.45
CA LEU A 82 -3.66 23.05 -14.50
C LEU A 82 -4.09 23.65 -13.14
N SER A 83 -5.18 23.17 -12.61
CA SER A 83 -5.60 23.49 -11.24
C SER A 83 -4.77 22.73 -10.22
N ILE A 84 -3.65 23.30 -9.77
CA ILE A 84 -2.78 22.70 -8.75
C ILE A 84 -2.91 23.52 -7.47
N ARG A 85 -3.16 22.84 -6.34
CA ARG A 85 -3.30 23.46 -5.03
C ARG A 85 -2.32 22.85 -4.04
N LEU A 86 -1.68 23.68 -3.24
CA LEU A 86 -0.80 23.27 -2.15
C LEU A 86 -1.49 23.57 -0.81
N LEU A 87 -1.71 22.55 0.01
CA LEU A 87 -2.36 22.66 1.31
C LEU A 87 -1.38 22.23 2.42
N ASP A 88 -1.46 22.89 3.57
CA ASP A 88 -0.64 22.57 4.74
C ASP A 88 -1.26 21.48 5.60
N ASN A 89 -0.46 20.47 5.98
CA ASN A 89 -0.84 19.40 6.91
C ASN A 89 0.06 19.45 8.16
N PRO A 90 -0.29 20.18 9.20
CA PRO A 90 0.52 20.28 10.42
C PRO A 90 0.61 18.95 11.20
N GLU A 91 -0.32 18.01 10.97
CA GLU A 91 -0.32 16.68 11.59
C GLU A 91 0.76 15.74 11.03
N ARG A 92 1.38 16.09 9.90
CA ARG A 92 2.54 15.39 9.29
C ARG A 92 2.35 13.89 9.10
N ASN A 93 1.14 13.46 8.80
CA ASN A 93 0.85 12.05 8.57
C ASN A 93 -0.10 11.87 7.37
N ILE A 94 -0.05 10.69 6.77
CA ILE A 94 -0.75 10.38 5.52
C ILE A 94 -2.28 10.40 5.68
N PRO A 95 -2.91 9.73 6.66
CA PRO A 95 -4.38 9.71 6.73
C PRO A 95 -4.99 11.09 6.95
N HIS A 96 -4.38 11.97 7.75
CA HIS A 96 -4.83 13.36 7.88
C HIS A 96 -4.67 14.13 6.56
N ALA A 97 -3.52 13.96 5.88
CA ALA A 97 -3.31 14.58 4.57
C ALA A 97 -4.38 14.16 3.56
N LEU A 98 -4.69 12.86 3.50
CA LEU A 98 -5.72 12.32 2.61
C LEU A 98 -7.08 12.90 2.96
N ASN A 99 -7.52 12.83 4.22
CA ASN A 99 -8.82 13.35 4.65
C ASN A 99 -8.93 14.85 4.39
N PHE A 100 -7.89 15.62 4.71
CA PHE A 100 -7.88 17.06 4.51
C PHE A 100 -7.94 17.44 3.02
N GLY A 101 -7.13 16.78 2.19
CA GLY A 101 -7.14 16.99 0.75
C GLY A 101 -8.47 16.61 0.11
N ILE A 102 -9.07 15.46 0.49
CA ILE A 102 -10.36 15.01 -0.04
C ILE A 102 -11.50 15.93 0.41
N ALA A 103 -11.49 16.41 1.65
CA ALA A 103 -12.49 17.39 2.11
C ALA A 103 -12.45 18.67 1.26
N ALA A 104 -11.24 19.15 0.91
CA ALA A 104 -11.03 20.32 0.08
C ALA A 104 -11.23 20.09 -1.43
N ALA A 105 -11.30 18.85 -1.88
CA ALA A 105 -11.45 18.47 -3.28
C ALA A 105 -12.78 18.92 -3.88
N ARG A 106 -12.76 19.31 -5.16
CA ARG A 106 -13.95 19.70 -5.93
C ARG A 106 -14.49 18.55 -6.76
N GLY A 107 -13.60 17.61 -7.15
CA GLY A 107 -13.94 16.49 -8.02
C GLY A 107 -14.87 15.48 -7.34
N GLU A 108 -15.72 14.86 -8.16
CA GLU A 108 -16.61 13.76 -7.76
C GLU A 108 -15.84 12.46 -7.56
N ILE A 109 -14.75 12.29 -8.31
CA ILE A 109 -13.82 11.17 -8.21
C ILE A 109 -12.55 11.63 -7.51
N ILE A 110 -12.12 10.86 -6.55
CA ILE A 110 -10.85 11.04 -5.86
C ILE A 110 -9.86 10.00 -6.38
N ALA A 111 -8.68 10.46 -6.78
CA ALA A 111 -7.54 9.62 -7.10
C ALA A 111 -6.44 9.86 -6.04
N ARG A 112 -6.08 8.84 -5.28
CA ARG A 112 -4.94 8.91 -4.39
C ARG A 112 -3.65 8.63 -5.17
N MET A 113 -2.63 9.45 -5.01
CA MET A 113 -1.27 9.22 -5.53
C MET A 113 -0.23 9.57 -4.47
N ASP A 114 0.88 8.86 -4.46
CA ASP A 114 2.02 9.23 -3.62
C ASP A 114 2.96 10.19 -4.38
N ALA A 115 3.67 11.07 -3.68
CA ALA A 115 4.57 12.07 -4.27
C ALA A 115 5.76 11.47 -5.08
N HIS A 116 6.00 10.18 -4.95
CA HIS A 116 7.01 9.42 -5.70
C HIS A 116 6.39 8.32 -6.57
N ALA A 117 5.09 8.38 -6.86
CA ALA A 117 4.41 7.48 -7.78
C ALA A 117 4.66 7.88 -9.24
N ALA A 118 4.68 6.89 -10.13
CA ALA A 118 4.81 7.12 -11.57
C ALA A 118 3.73 6.31 -12.31
N PRO A 119 2.48 6.84 -12.36
CA PRO A 119 1.40 6.21 -13.08
C PRO A 119 1.64 6.23 -14.59
N SER A 120 1.14 5.21 -15.33
CA SER A 120 1.08 5.24 -16.80
C SER A 120 0.15 6.37 -17.26
N GLY A 121 0.35 6.87 -18.48
CA GLY A 121 -0.34 8.07 -18.98
C GLY A 121 -1.86 7.99 -19.09
N ASP A 122 -2.43 6.82 -18.92
CA ASP A 122 -3.88 6.55 -18.98
C ASP A 122 -4.48 6.08 -17.63
N TYR A 123 -3.71 6.13 -16.57
CA TYR A 123 -4.07 5.58 -15.26
C TYR A 123 -5.39 6.17 -14.71
N ILE A 124 -5.47 7.51 -14.61
CA ILE A 124 -6.64 8.19 -14.05
C ILE A 124 -7.86 7.99 -14.94
N ARG A 125 -7.69 8.20 -16.25
CA ARG A 125 -8.77 7.99 -17.23
C ARG A 125 -9.34 6.58 -17.13
N ARG A 126 -8.47 5.56 -17.08
CA ARG A 126 -8.90 4.17 -16.98
C ARG A 126 -9.65 3.88 -15.66
N CYS A 127 -9.20 4.45 -14.54
CA CYS A 127 -9.94 4.33 -13.28
C CYS A 127 -11.34 4.92 -13.36
N VAL A 128 -11.49 6.11 -13.98
CA VAL A 128 -12.80 6.76 -14.17
C VAL A 128 -13.71 5.91 -15.05
N GLU A 129 -13.20 5.36 -16.15
CA GLU A 129 -13.94 4.45 -17.03
C GLU A 129 -14.51 3.25 -16.25
N VAL A 130 -13.66 2.54 -15.49
CA VAL A 130 -14.06 1.36 -14.71
C VAL A 130 -15.06 1.71 -13.61
N LEU A 131 -14.89 2.84 -12.93
CA LEU A 131 -15.88 3.34 -11.96
C LEU A 131 -17.21 3.67 -12.63
N GLY A 132 -17.17 4.25 -13.84
CA GLY A 132 -18.35 4.60 -14.64
C GLY A 132 -19.17 3.38 -15.11
N GLU A 133 -18.55 2.21 -15.23
CA GLU A 133 -19.25 0.94 -15.51
C GLU A 133 -20.22 0.54 -14.37
N GLY A 134 -20.05 1.13 -13.18
CA GLY A 134 -20.90 0.88 -12.00
C GLY A 134 -20.68 -0.48 -11.32
N ASN A 135 -19.64 -1.20 -11.69
CA ASN A 135 -19.32 -2.54 -11.20
C ASN A 135 -18.28 -2.54 -10.06
N ALA A 136 -17.71 -1.38 -9.75
CA ALA A 136 -16.67 -1.20 -8.74
C ALA A 136 -16.91 0.06 -7.92
N ALA A 137 -16.66 -0.01 -6.61
CA ALA A 137 -16.67 1.15 -5.73
C ALA A 137 -15.27 1.75 -5.56
N VAL A 138 -14.24 0.93 -5.69
CA VAL A 138 -12.84 1.31 -5.66
C VAL A 138 -12.09 0.61 -6.79
N VAL A 139 -11.29 1.36 -7.51
CA VAL A 139 -10.44 0.86 -8.60
C VAL A 139 -9.00 1.25 -8.35
N GLY A 140 -8.09 0.36 -8.64
CA GLY A 140 -6.66 0.62 -8.69
C GLY A 140 -5.98 -0.27 -9.71
N MET A 141 -4.72 0.05 -10.02
CA MET A 141 -3.92 -0.66 -11.00
C MET A 141 -2.75 -1.39 -10.34
N PRO A 142 -2.12 -2.36 -11.04
CA PRO A 142 -0.93 -3.01 -10.53
C PRO A 142 0.22 -2.04 -10.30
N CYS A 143 0.93 -2.24 -9.20
CA CYS A 143 2.22 -1.61 -8.96
C CYS A 143 3.31 -2.41 -9.69
N ARG A 144 3.87 -1.84 -10.74
CA ARG A 144 5.05 -2.41 -11.40
C ARG A 144 6.28 -2.06 -10.57
N VAL A 145 6.78 -3.03 -9.82
CA VAL A 145 7.88 -2.81 -8.87
C VAL A 145 9.20 -2.61 -9.61
N ARG A 146 9.87 -1.50 -9.30
CA ARG A 146 11.19 -1.13 -9.81
C ARG A 146 12.22 -1.11 -8.68
N PRO A 147 13.51 -1.41 -8.97
CA PRO A 147 14.57 -1.22 -7.98
C PRO A 147 14.68 0.25 -7.56
N GLY A 148 14.82 0.51 -6.26
CA GLY A 148 14.99 1.88 -5.74
C GLY A 148 16.42 2.43 -5.87
N ALA A 149 17.36 1.66 -6.42
CA ALA A 149 18.72 2.04 -6.77
C ALA A 149 19.31 1.03 -7.76
N ASP A 150 20.36 1.41 -8.47
CA ASP A 150 21.09 0.51 -9.37
C ASP A 150 22.14 -0.33 -8.62
N THR A 151 21.67 -1.21 -7.74
CA THR A 151 22.48 -2.14 -6.95
C THR A 151 21.88 -3.54 -6.97
N ALA A 152 22.70 -4.57 -6.80
CA ALA A 152 22.24 -5.95 -6.75
C ALA A 152 21.23 -6.18 -5.62
N ILE A 153 21.42 -5.54 -4.45
CA ILE A 153 20.51 -5.65 -3.33
C ILE A 153 19.15 -4.96 -3.62
N ALA A 154 19.14 -3.80 -4.28
CA ALA A 154 17.90 -3.11 -4.65
C ALA A 154 17.11 -3.93 -5.69
N ARG A 155 17.79 -4.57 -6.64
CA ARG A 155 17.17 -5.51 -7.60
C ARG A 155 16.58 -6.73 -6.88
N ALA A 156 17.33 -7.36 -5.97
CA ALA A 156 16.82 -8.47 -5.17
C ALA A 156 15.59 -8.06 -4.31
N ILE A 157 15.60 -6.85 -3.75
CA ILE A 157 14.45 -6.33 -3.00
C ILE A 157 13.24 -6.16 -3.93
N ALA A 158 13.39 -5.58 -5.12
CA ALA A 158 12.29 -5.42 -6.07
C ALA A 158 11.66 -6.77 -6.45
N ILE A 159 12.50 -7.80 -6.70
CA ILE A 159 12.04 -9.16 -6.96
C ILE A 159 11.26 -9.71 -5.77
N ALA A 160 11.79 -9.61 -4.56
CA ALA A 160 11.17 -10.19 -3.37
C ALA A 160 9.82 -9.55 -3.04
N VAL A 161 9.68 -8.22 -3.20
CA VAL A 161 8.43 -7.51 -2.92
C VAL A 161 7.42 -7.56 -4.08
N SER A 162 7.72 -8.28 -5.15
CA SER A 162 6.82 -8.67 -6.24
C SER A 162 6.66 -10.19 -6.39
N HIS A 163 7.13 -10.97 -5.41
CA HIS A 163 7.08 -12.42 -5.44
C HIS A 163 6.14 -12.98 -4.35
N PRO A 164 5.29 -13.99 -4.66
CA PRO A 164 4.35 -14.56 -3.69
C PRO A 164 5.00 -15.07 -2.40
N PHE A 165 6.19 -15.64 -2.47
CA PHE A 165 6.92 -16.08 -1.28
C PHE A 165 7.29 -14.91 -0.36
N GLY A 166 7.58 -13.71 -0.90
CA GLY A 166 7.92 -12.51 -0.11
C GLY A 166 6.72 -11.79 0.49
N ILE A 167 5.61 -11.71 -0.27
CA ILE A 167 4.48 -10.82 0.10
C ILE A 167 3.11 -11.52 0.13
N GLY A 168 3.09 -12.85 -0.04
CA GLY A 168 1.85 -13.62 -0.15
C GLY A 168 1.09 -13.27 -1.44
N ASP A 169 -0.23 -13.14 -1.35
CA ASP A 169 -1.10 -12.85 -2.50
C ASP A 169 -1.52 -11.36 -2.57
N ALA A 170 -0.60 -10.43 -2.30
CA ALA A 170 -0.83 -9.00 -2.53
C ALA A 170 -0.90 -8.71 -4.04
N LYS A 171 -2.05 -9.02 -4.65
CA LYS A 171 -2.28 -9.11 -6.10
C LYS A 171 -1.86 -7.87 -6.87
N TYR A 172 -1.98 -6.69 -6.26
CA TYR A 172 -1.57 -5.42 -6.87
C TYR A 172 -0.05 -5.26 -7.07
N ARG A 173 0.77 -6.15 -6.48
CA ARG A 173 2.24 -6.21 -6.68
C ARG A 173 2.71 -7.46 -7.42
N LEU A 174 1.81 -8.39 -7.64
CA LEU A 174 2.14 -9.63 -8.32
C LEU A 174 1.95 -9.48 -9.83
N GLU A 175 2.78 -10.21 -10.58
CA GLU A 175 2.64 -10.32 -12.01
C GLU A 175 1.26 -10.86 -12.41
N ALA A 176 0.67 -10.28 -13.43
CA ALA A 176 -0.67 -10.64 -13.89
C ALA A 176 -0.77 -12.11 -14.29
N LYS A 177 -1.78 -12.79 -13.75
CA LYS A 177 -2.24 -14.10 -14.23
C LYS A 177 -3.77 -14.01 -14.30
N GLY A 178 -4.35 -14.04 -15.50
CA GLY A 178 -5.79 -14.09 -15.66
C GLY A 178 -6.42 -12.83 -16.26
N ASN A 179 -7.64 -12.52 -15.82
CA ASN A 179 -8.49 -11.49 -16.38
C ASN A 179 -7.93 -10.06 -16.27
N GLU A 180 -8.34 -9.18 -17.17
CA GLU A 180 -8.00 -7.76 -17.13
C GLU A 180 -8.46 -7.10 -15.84
N GLN A 181 -9.63 -7.49 -15.31
CA GLN A 181 -10.20 -7.02 -14.05
C GLN A 181 -10.33 -8.17 -13.06
N GLU A 182 -9.96 -7.90 -11.80
CA GLU A 182 -9.98 -8.89 -10.74
C GLU A 182 -10.44 -8.28 -9.40
N ASP A 183 -11.34 -8.98 -8.68
CA ASP A 183 -11.67 -8.64 -7.30
C ASP A 183 -10.47 -8.88 -6.38
N VAL A 184 -10.13 -7.86 -5.61
CA VAL A 184 -8.98 -7.91 -4.70
C VAL A 184 -9.35 -7.42 -3.30
N ASP A 185 -8.50 -7.73 -2.32
CA ASP A 185 -8.72 -7.26 -0.96
C ASP A 185 -8.25 -5.82 -0.73
N THR A 186 -7.33 -5.34 -1.55
CA THR A 186 -6.84 -3.97 -1.51
C THR A 186 -6.14 -3.61 -2.80
N VAL A 187 -6.12 -2.33 -3.11
CA VAL A 187 -5.31 -1.70 -4.16
C VAL A 187 -4.49 -0.57 -3.56
N ALA A 188 -3.36 -0.26 -4.16
CA ALA A 188 -2.63 0.98 -3.93
C ALA A 188 -3.12 2.04 -4.93
N PHE A 189 -2.88 3.32 -4.64
CA PHE A 189 -3.20 4.43 -5.54
C PHE A 189 -4.65 4.40 -6.04
N ALA A 190 -5.58 4.19 -5.10
CA ALA A 190 -6.98 3.94 -5.37
C ALA A 190 -7.72 5.15 -5.94
N CYS A 191 -8.65 4.88 -6.88
CA CYS A 191 -9.67 5.82 -7.32
C CYS A 191 -11.03 5.37 -6.80
N PHE A 192 -11.86 6.32 -6.33
CA PHE A 192 -13.19 6.08 -5.75
C PHE A 192 -14.01 7.39 -5.74
N SER A 193 -15.33 7.31 -5.55
CA SER A 193 -16.15 8.51 -5.46
C SER A 193 -15.95 9.25 -4.13
N LYS A 194 -15.99 10.57 -4.15
CA LYS A 194 -15.95 11.40 -2.93
C LYS A 194 -17.12 11.08 -1.99
N SER A 195 -18.29 10.72 -2.54
CA SER A 195 -19.44 10.28 -1.76
C SER A 195 -19.15 9.02 -0.95
N LEU A 196 -18.51 8.00 -1.56
CA LEU A 196 -18.11 6.78 -0.84
C LEU A 196 -17.17 7.08 0.33
N TRP A 197 -16.19 7.99 0.13
CA TRP A 197 -15.31 8.42 1.21
C TRP A 197 -16.10 9.07 2.35
N SER A 198 -17.04 9.96 2.04
CA SER A 198 -17.88 10.63 3.02
C SER A 198 -18.75 9.64 3.79
N GLU A 199 -19.41 8.71 3.10
CA GLU A 199 -20.28 7.67 3.69
C GLU A 199 -19.52 6.72 4.61
N LEU A 200 -18.26 6.43 4.30
CA LEU A 200 -17.39 5.60 5.14
C LEU A 200 -16.77 6.38 6.31
N GLY A 201 -16.95 7.71 6.38
CA GLY A 201 -16.34 8.55 7.40
C GLY A 201 -14.84 8.77 7.23
N GLY A 202 -14.36 8.72 5.98
CA GLY A 202 -12.96 8.98 5.61
C GLY A 202 -11.97 7.86 5.95
N PHE A 203 -10.68 8.18 5.87
CA PHE A 203 -9.61 7.31 6.33
C PHE A 203 -9.49 7.36 7.86
N ASP A 204 -9.20 6.23 8.51
CA ASP A 204 -9.01 6.17 9.97
C ASP A 204 -7.65 6.80 10.34
N GLU A 205 -7.69 8.02 10.88
CA GLU A 205 -6.51 8.81 11.23
C GLU A 205 -5.65 8.22 12.35
N ARG A 206 -6.18 7.22 13.05
CA ARG A 206 -5.44 6.44 14.06
C ARG A 206 -4.52 5.40 13.43
N LEU A 207 -4.65 5.14 12.11
CA LEU A 207 -3.86 4.18 11.36
C LEU A 207 -2.83 4.91 10.48
N LEU A 208 -1.67 5.25 11.05
CA LEU A 208 -0.59 5.92 10.30
C LEU A 208 0.02 5.07 9.17
N THR A 209 -0.38 3.81 9.07
CA THR A 209 -0.05 2.87 7.99
C THR A 209 -1.14 1.83 7.91
N ASN A 210 -1.44 1.29 6.72
CA ASN A 210 -2.58 0.44 6.39
C ASN A 210 -3.94 1.17 6.42
N GLU A 211 -3.95 2.50 6.33
CA GLU A 211 -5.14 3.33 6.18
C GLU A 211 -5.92 2.97 4.90
N ASP A 212 -5.18 2.67 3.82
CA ASP A 212 -5.70 2.18 2.54
C ASP A 212 -6.32 0.79 2.66
N TYR A 213 -5.63 -0.13 3.35
CA TYR A 213 -6.15 -1.47 3.59
C TYR A 213 -7.43 -1.44 4.46
N ASP A 214 -7.48 -0.57 5.48
CA ASP A 214 -8.69 -0.37 6.31
C ASP A 214 -9.84 0.20 5.48
N PHE A 215 -9.57 1.22 4.66
CA PHE A 215 -10.57 1.81 3.77
C PHE A 215 -11.16 0.76 2.82
N ASN A 216 -10.31 0.03 2.09
CA ASN A 216 -10.74 -1.05 1.20
C ASN A 216 -11.44 -2.19 1.94
N TYR A 217 -11.06 -2.50 3.18
CA TYR A 217 -11.77 -3.47 4.02
C TYR A 217 -13.20 -3.00 4.33
N ARG A 218 -13.39 -1.71 4.70
CA ARG A 218 -14.72 -1.15 5.00
C ARG A 218 -15.61 -1.11 3.77
N VAL A 219 -15.06 -0.81 2.60
CA VAL A 219 -15.76 -0.89 1.30
C VAL A 219 -16.31 -2.31 1.09
N ARG A 220 -15.45 -3.32 1.18
CA ARG A 220 -15.84 -4.73 0.99
C ARG A 220 -16.80 -5.24 2.07
N ALA A 221 -16.69 -4.75 3.30
CA ALA A 221 -17.61 -5.10 4.38
C ALA A 221 -19.05 -4.63 4.13
N ARG A 222 -19.24 -3.65 3.23
CA ARG A 222 -20.57 -3.19 2.76
C ARG A 222 -21.08 -4.00 1.55
N GLY A 223 -20.34 -5.01 1.09
CA GLY A 223 -20.67 -5.77 -0.11
C GLY A 223 -20.20 -5.12 -1.42
N GLU A 224 -19.50 -4.00 -1.33
CA GLU A 224 -18.97 -3.28 -2.50
C GLU A 224 -17.68 -3.93 -3.02
N ARG A 225 -17.39 -3.72 -4.31
CA ARG A 225 -16.23 -4.34 -4.98
C ARG A 225 -15.04 -3.42 -5.02
N VAL A 226 -13.86 -3.99 -4.75
CA VAL A 226 -12.53 -3.38 -4.97
C VAL A 226 -11.88 -4.10 -6.15
N ILE A 227 -11.68 -3.40 -7.24
CA ILE A 227 -11.19 -3.96 -8.51
C ILE A 227 -9.74 -3.55 -8.76
N LEU A 228 -8.93 -4.53 -9.13
CA LEU A 228 -7.62 -4.33 -9.74
C LEU A 228 -7.78 -4.44 -11.26
N ASP A 229 -7.65 -3.32 -11.98
CA ASP A 229 -7.64 -3.30 -13.44
C ASP A 229 -6.18 -3.33 -13.94
N ARG A 230 -5.91 -4.18 -14.92
CA ARG A 230 -4.53 -4.49 -15.38
C ARG A 230 -4.17 -3.83 -16.71
N LEU A 231 -5.05 -3.00 -17.26
CA LEU A 231 -4.77 -2.31 -18.53
C LEU A 231 -3.83 -1.11 -18.37
N ALA A 232 -3.77 -0.56 -17.17
CA ALA A 232 -2.80 0.47 -16.80
C ALA A 232 -1.92 -0.02 -15.63
N HIS A 233 -0.96 0.79 -15.19
CA HIS A 233 -0.08 0.45 -14.06
C HIS A 233 0.49 1.72 -13.42
N CYS A 234 1.09 1.54 -12.22
CA CYS A 234 1.90 2.56 -11.60
C CYS A 234 3.28 1.98 -11.25
N ASP A 235 4.36 2.63 -11.67
CA ASP A 235 5.70 2.23 -11.26
C ASP A 235 5.89 2.58 -9.78
N TYR A 236 6.32 1.59 -9.01
CA TYR A 236 6.62 1.70 -7.58
C TYR A 236 8.09 1.38 -7.34
N PHE A 237 8.84 2.31 -6.79
CA PHE A 237 10.26 2.11 -6.48
C PHE A 237 10.42 1.49 -5.09
N ALA A 238 10.91 0.24 -5.06
CA ALA A 238 11.14 -0.49 -3.82
C ALA A 238 12.27 0.13 -2.99
N ARG A 239 12.34 -0.21 -1.71
CA ARG A 239 13.39 0.30 -0.83
C ARG A 239 14.78 -0.11 -1.34
N PRO A 240 15.78 0.81 -1.36
CA PRO A 240 17.08 0.51 -1.95
C PRO A 240 18.00 -0.34 -1.06
N THR A 241 17.70 -0.50 0.24
CA THR A 241 18.56 -1.22 1.19
C THR A 241 17.76 -2.14 2.12
N LEU A 242 18.41 -3.18 2.65
CA LEU A 242 17.80 -4.10 3.63
C LEU A 242 17.31 -3.38 4.88
N ALA A 243 18.06 -2.40 5.39
CA ALA A 243 17.66 -1.65 6.59
C ALA A 243 16.35 -0.87 6.35
N LYS A 244 16.24 -0.18 5.20
CA LYS A 244 14.99 0.54 4.84
C LYS A 244 13.83 -0.43 4.59
N LEU A 245 14.10 -1.60 4.01
CA LEU A 245 13.11 -2.66 3.83
C LEU A 245 12.64 -3.21 5.17
N ALA A 246 13.56 -3.56 6.07
CA ALA A 246 13.24 -4.04 7.41
C ALA A 246 12.37 -3.05 8.18
N SER A 247 12.74 -1.77 8.18
CA SER A 247 11.95 -0.70 8.79
C SER A 247 10.54 -0.59 8.20
N GLN A 248 10.38 -0.71 6.87
CA GLN A 248 9.09 -0.69 6.20
C GLN A 248 8.20 -1.87 6.63
N TYR A 249 8.73 -3.09 6.60
CA TYR A 249 7.97 -4.28 6.97
C TYR A 249 7.70 -4.37 8.47
N PHE A 250 8.61 -3.85 9.30
CA PHE A 250 8.38 -3.70 10.73
C PHE A 250 7.20 -2.76 11.01
N ARG A 251 7.15 -1.61 10.33
CA ARG A 251 6.01 -0.69 10.41
C ARG A 251 4.71 -1.36 9.97
N TYR A 252 4.72 -2.04 8.82
CA TYR A 252 3.53 -2.73 8.30
C TYR A 252 2.97 -3.78 9.25
N GLY A 253 3.81 -4.65 9.83
CA GLY A 253 3.37 -5.66 10.77
C GLY A 253 2.78 -5.06 12.05
N ARG A 254 3.45 -4.06 12.64
CA ARG A 254 2.98 -3.37 13.84
C ARG A 254 1.61 -2.69 13.62
N TRP A 255 1.43 -2.00 12.50
CA TRP A 255 0.17 -1.33 12.19
C TRP A 255 -0.93 -2.31 11.81
N LYS A 256 -0.59 -3.43 11.16
CA LYS A 256 -1.57 -4.50 10.93
C LYS A 256 -2.09 -5.09 12.23
N ALA A 257 -1.22 -5.33 13.20
CA ALA A 257 -1.63 -5.79 14.53
C ALA A 257 -2.57 -4.79 15.24
N ARG A 258 -2.34 -3.49 15.06
CA ARG A 258 -3.26 -2.45 15.57
C ARG A 258 -4.59 -2.46 14.84
N MET A 259 -4.58 -2.57 13.52
CA MET A 259 -5.78 -2.60 12.70
C MET A 259 -6.68 -3.78 13.05
N ILE A 260 -6.15 -4.99 13.25
CA ILE A 260 -6.97 -6.17 13.56
C ILE A 260 -7.67 -6.10 14.94
N ARG A 261 -7.17 -5.28 15.86
CA ARG A 261 -7.87 -5.01 17.13
C ARG A 261 -9.17 -4.22 16.93
N ALA A 262 -9.18 -3.33 15.93
CA ALA A 262 -10.38 -2.58 15.55
C ALA A 262 -11.23 -3.37 14.54
N ARG A 263 -10.59 -4.17 13.69
CA ARG A 263 -11.20 -4.92 12.58
C ARG A 263 -10.73 -6.38 12.58
N PRO A 264 -11.14 -7.25 13.53
CA PRO A 264 -10.62 -8.64 13.63
C PRO A 264 -10.82 -9.45 12.35
N ARG A 265 -11.97 -9.28 11.68
CA ARG A 265 -12.28 -9.96 10.41
C ARG A 265 -11.42 -9.51 9.23
N SER A 266 -10.60 -8.47 9.36
CA SER A 266 -9.64 -8.03 8.32
C SER A 266 -8.41 -8.93 8.21
N LEU A 267 -8.22 -9.86 9.16
CA LEU A 267 -7.08 -10.76 9.20
C LEU A 267 -7.23 -11.86 8.14
N LYS A 268 -6.20 -12.07 7.35
CA LYS A 268 -6.08 -13.15 6.36
C LYS A 268 -5.09 -14.21 6.83
N LEU A 269 -5.33 -15.49 6.55
CA LEU A 269 -4.44 -16.60 6.96
C LEU A 269 -2.99 -16.39 6.51
N ARG A 270 -2.77 -15.89 5.29
CA ARG A 270 -1.43 -15.56 4.78
C ARG A 270 -0.64 -14.60 5.69
N GLN A 271 -1.34 -13.71 6.41
CA GLN A 271 -0.74 -12.73 7.29
C GLN A 271 -0.28 -13.32 8.64
N LEU A 272 -0.68 -14.57 8.93
CA LEU A 272 -0.25 -15.29 10.12
C LEU A 272 1.01 -16.14 9.89
N VAL A 273 1.38 -16.43 8.64
CA VAL A 273 2.51 -17.32 8.33
C VAL A 273 3.82 -16.79 8.93
N ALA A 274 4.15 -15.53 8.65
CA ALA A 274 5.40 -14.94 9.17
C ALA A 274 5.41 -14.77 10.71
N PRO A 275 4.33 -14.28 11.37
CA PRO A 275 4.26 -14.29 12.83
C PRO A 275 4.37 -15.68 13.47
N ALA A 276 3.72 -16.70 12.88
CA ALA A 276 3.80 -18.08 13.37
C ALA A 276 5.23 -18.63 13.26
N PHE A 277 5.89 -18.39 12.13
CA PHE A 277 7.29 -18.75 11.91
C PHE A 277 8.23 -18.08 12.93
N VAL A 278 8.08 -16.79 13.20
CA VAL A 278 8.89 -16.09 14.21
C VAL A 278 8.58 -16.60 15.62
N ALA A 279 7.31 -16.87 15.93
CA ALA A 279 6.91 -17.39 17.22
C ALA A 279 7.46 -18.80 17.45
N SER A 280 7.40 -19.69 16.44
CA SER A 280 7.95 -21.06 16.53
C SER A 280 9.46 -21.05 16.77
N ILE A 281 10.22 -20.22 16.02
CA ILE A 281 11.66 -20.06 16.25
C ILE A 281 11.94 -19.62 17.70
N ALA A 282 11.23 -18.58 18.18
CA ALA A 282 11.45 -18.07 19.53
C ALA A 282 11.12 -19.09 20.62
N LEU A 283 10.00 -19.82 20.46
CA LEU A 283 9.55 -20.85 21.41
C LEU A 283 10.48 -22.06 21.41
N LEU A 284 10.87 -22.56 20.23
CA LEU A 284 11.78 -23.71 20.12
C LEU A 284 13.19 -23.37 20.62
N ALA A 285 13.70 -22.17 20.28
CA ALA A 285 14.98 -21.73 20.81
C ALA A 285 14.95 -21.60 22.34
N ALA A 286 13.91 -20.99 22.90
CA ALA A 286 13.74 -20.90 24.35
C ALA A 286 13.63 -22.29 25.00
N ALA A 287 12.80 -23.18 24.46
CA ALA A 287 12.65 -24.55 24.97
C ALA A 287 13.95 -25.37 24.88
N GLY A 288 14.80 -25.09 23.90
CA GLY A 288 16.09 -25.74 23.68
C GLY A 288 17.06 -25.59 24.86
N PHE A 289 16.93 -24.54 25.67
CA PHE A 289 17.72 -24.37 26.88
C PHE A 289 17.41 -25.43 27.97
N TRP A 290 16.20 -25.99 27.94
CA TRP A 290 15.77 -27.03 28.92
C TRP A 290 15.66 -28.42 28.31
N ARG A 291 15.41 -28.49 26.99
CA ARG A 291 15.12 -29.75 26.27
C ARG A 291 15.82 -29.77 24.92
N SER A 292 16.88 -30.56 24.78
CA SER A 292 17.66 -30.68 23.52
C SER A 292 16.80 -31.09 22.30
N ILE A 293 15.69 -31.81 22.52
CA ILE A 293 14.76 -32.18 21.46
C ILE A 293 14.16 -30.95 20.74
N ALA A 294 14.09 -29.79 21.40
CA ALA A 294 13.61 -28.55 20.77
C ALA A 294 14.58 -28.03 19.71
N TRP A 295 15.90 -28.20 19.92
CA TRP A 295 16.89 -27.89 18.88
C TRP A 295 16.78 -28.84 17.69
N ALA A 296 16.48 -30.12 17.95
CA ALA A 296 16.22 -31.11 16.91
C ALA A 296 14.96 -30.80 16.10
N ALA A 297 13.99 -30.08 16.67
CA ALA A 297 12.81 -29.57 15.95
C ALA A 297 13.09 -28.27 15.20
N LEU A 298 13.87 -27.35 15.79
CA LEU A 298 14.20 -26.05 15.19
C LEU A 298 15.09 -26.20 13.91
N ALA A 299 16.06 -27.14 13.96
CA ALA A 299 16.98 -27.31 12.83
C ALA A 299 16.28 -27.67 11.52
N PRO A 300 15.35 -28.66 11.43
CA PRO A 300 14.61 -28.94 10.20
C PRO A 300 13.66 -27.80 9.79
N GLU A 301 13.09 -27.04 10.73
CA GLU A 301 12.27 -25.87 10.41
C GLU A 301 13.10 -24.83 9.65
N LEU A 302 14.26 -24.45 10.18
CA LEU A 302 15.17 -23.50 9.54
C LEU A 302 15.72 -24.03 8.22
N ALA A 303 16.06 -25.30 8.15
CA ALA A 303 16.54 -25.95 6.92
C ALA A 303 15.45 -25.94 5.83
N THR A 304 14.21 -26.23 6.19
CA THR A 304 13.05 -26.20 5.27
C THR A 304 12.81 -24.77 4.77
N TYR A 305 12.84 -23.78 5.67
CA TYR A 305 12.70 -22.38 5.30
C TYR A 305 13.81 -21.94 4.33
N LEU A 306 15.06 -22.27 4.63
CA LEU A 306 16.21 -21.93 3.77
C LEU A 306 16.11 -22.61 2.41
N ALA A 307 15.76 -23.90 2.37
CA ALA A 307 15.56 -24.63 1.11
C ALA A 307 14.45 -23.98 0.25
N ALA A 308 13.32 -23.60 0.87
CA ALA A 308 12.24 -22.88 0.19
C ALA A 308 12.71 -21.51 -0.32
N ALA A 309 13.43 -20.74 0.52
CA ALA A 309 13.94 -19.43 0.13
C ALA A 309 14.93 -19.53 -1.05
N ILE A 310 15.81 -20.51 -1.06
CA ILE A 310 16.74 -20.79 -2.18
C ILE A 310 15.96 -21.22 -3.43
N PHE A 311 15.00 -22.16 -3.29
CA PHE A 311 14.17 -22.62 -4.40
C PHE A 311 13.45 -21.44 -5.10
N PHE A 312 12.76 -20.60 -4.33
CA PHE A 312 12.04 -19.45 -4.87
C PHE A 312 13.00 -18.36 -5.39
N ALA A 313 14.18 -18.20 -4.80
CA ALA A 313 15.21 -17.33 -5.34
C ALA A 313 15.69 -17.81 -6.72
N CYS A 314 15.98 -19.09 -6.90
CA CYS A 314 16.34 -19.67 -8.20
C CYS A 314 15.20 -19.53 -9.22
N GLN A 315 13.96 -19.79 -8.81
CA GLN A 315 12.80 -19.65 -9.70
C GLN A 315 12.61 -18.20 -10.18
N ALA A 316 12.64 -17.25 -9.25
CA ALA A 316 12.40 -15.83 -9.53
C ALA A 316 13.50 -15.23 -10.44
N THR A 317 14.78 -15.51 -10.16
CA THR A 317 15.89 -14.98 -10.94
C THR A 317 15.95 -15.57 -12.35
N ARG A 318 15.66 -16.87 -12.50
CA ARG A 318 15.56 -17.50 -13.83
C ARG A 318 14.43 -16.88 -14.67
N LYS A 319 13.27 -16.65 -14.06
CA LYS A 319 12.11 -16.07 -14.73
C LYS A 319 12.37 -14.63 -15.21
N GLN A 320 13.00 -13.82 -14.36
CA GLN A 320 13.28 -12.41 -14.66
C GLN A 320 14.62 -12.17 -15.37
N ARG A 321 15.39 -13.24 -15.65
CA ARG A 321 16.73 -13.19 -16.26
C ARG A 321 17.71 -12.31 -15.49
N GLU A 322 17.62 -12.31 -14.18
CA GLU A 322 18.44 -11.51 -13.30
C GLU A 322 19.82 -12.17 -13.05
N PRO A 323 20.87 -11.40 -12.73
CA PRO A 323 22.20 -11.92 -12.51
C PRO A 323 22.27 -12.82 -11.26
N PHE A 324 23.23 -13.74 -11.24
CA PHE A 324 23.47 -14.69 -10.14
C PHE A 324 23.61 -14.00 -8.77
N SER A 325 24.16 -12.78 -8.73
CA SER A 325 24.27 -11.99 -7.51
C SER A 325 22.92 -11.70 -6.85
N ALA A 326 21.87 -11.44 -7.64
CA ALA A 326 20.52 -11.25 -7.10
C ALA A 326 19.98 -12.55 -6.49
N MET A 327 20.25 -13.71 -7.10
CA MET A 327 19.86 -15.01 -6.57
C MET A 327 20.46 -15.28 -5.18
N LEU A 328 21.73 -14.95 -4.96
CA LEU A 328 22.39 -15.15 -3.67
C LEU A 328 21.84 -14.22 -2.56
N LEU A 329 21.35 -13.05 -2.94
CA LEU A 329 20.82 -12.06 -1.99
C LEU A 329 19.36 -12.29 -1.62
N LEU A 330 18.58 -12.90 -2.49
CA LEU A 330 17.13 -13.09 -2.31
C LEU A 330 16.75 -13.84 -1.02
N PRO A 331 17.42 -14.94 -0.60
CA PRO A 331 17.09 -15.61 0.67
C PRO A 331 17.18 -14.67 1.88
N PHE A 332 18.17 -13.78 1.91
CA PHE A 332 18.33 -12.77 2.96
C PHE A 332 17.23 -11.71 2.90
N VAL A 333 16.81 -11.32 1.70
CA VAL A 333 15.72 -10.37 1.51
C VAL A 333 14.39 -10.98 1.97
N PHE A 334 14.08 -12.20 1.60
CA PHE A 334 12.89 -12.92 2.07
C PHE A 334 12.87 -13.05 3.59
N PHE A 335 14.01 -13.45 4.18
CA PHE A 335 14.14 -13.51 5.63
C PHE A 335 13.89 -12.15 6.29
N THR A 336 14.48 -11.07 5.75
CA THR A 336 14.28 -9.71 6.24
C THR A 336 12.80 -9.33 6.24
N ILE A 337 12.07 -9.63 5.16
CA ILE A 337 10.63 -9.36 5.05
C ILE A 337 9.86 -10.13 6.14
N HIS A 338 10.02 -11.44 6.19
CA HIS A 338 9.23 -12.31 7.06
C HIS A 338 9.55 -12.06 8.54
N PHE A 339 10.83 -11.93 8.87
CA PHE A 339 11.25 -11.72 10.24
C PHE A 339 10.82 -10.35 10.76
N SER A 340 11.01 -9.29 9.96
CA SER A 340 10.60 -7.94 10.35
C SER A 340 9.07 -7.82 10.51
N TRP A 341 8.31 -8.37 9.56
CA TRP A 341 6.86 -8.42 9.63
C TRP A 341 6.38 -9.24 10.83
N GLY A 342 6.87 -10.49 10.96
CA GLY A 342 6.43 -11.41 12.00
C GLY A 342 6.70 -10.88 13.40
N THR A 343 7.94 -10.43 13.65
CA THR A 343 8.34 -9.86 14.95
C THR A 343 7.48 -8.64 15.30
N SER A 344 7.31 -7.71 14.37
CA SER A 344 6.58 -6.48 14.63
C SER A 344 5.08 -6.69 14.80
N PHE A 345 4.51 -7.69 14.09
CA PHE A 345 3.12 -8.08 14.27
C PHE A 345 2.90 -8.65 15.69
N LEU A 346 3.74 -9.59 16.13
CA LEU A 346 3.67 -10.13 17.49
C LEU A 346 3.88 -9.03 18.54
N TRP A 347 4.89 -8.18 18.34
CA TRP A 347 5.12 -7.01 19.19
C TRP A 347 3.90 -6.10 19.25
N GLY A 348 3.29 -5.83 18.09
CA GLY A 348 2.09 -5.01 17.99
C GLY A 348 0.88 -5.61 18.73
N LEU A 349 0.77 -6.94 18.85
CA LEU A 349 -0.30 -7.59 19.61
C LEU A 349 -0.16 -7.41 21.13
N ILE A 350 1.04 -7.32 21.67
CA ILE A 350 1.29 -7.21 23.10
C ILE A 350 1.46 -5.76 23.58
N THR A 351 1.81 -4.83 22.67
CA THR A 351 1.99 -3.43 23.05
C THR A 351 0.65 -2.73 23.24
N PRO A 352 0.45 -1.97 24.33
CA PRO A 352 -0.76 -1.18 24.52
C PRO A 352 -0.98 -0.17 23.38
N ARG A 353 -2.22 0.32 23.24
CA ARG A 353 -2.53 1.49 22.40
C ARG A 353 -1.80 2.71 22.97
N GLY A 354 -0.53 2.90 22.66
CA GLY A 354 0.15 4.15 22.96
C GLY A 354 -0.43 5.23 22.03
N ASN A 355 -0.90 6.32 22.61
CA ASN A 355 -1.08 7.59 21.92
C ASN A 355 0.30 8.01 21.37
N LYS A 356 0.43 8.08 20.04
CA LYS A 356 1.46 8.54 19.10
C LYS A 356 2.11 7.43 18.31
#